data_8907ef88dd3953f5cc7c3d47c6f13f03
#
_entry.id   8907ef88dd3953f5cc7c3d47c6f13f03
#
_cell.length_a   1.000
_cell.length_b   1.000
_cell.length_c   1.000
_cell.angle_alpha   90.00
_cell.angle_beta   90.00
_cell.angle_gamma   90.00
#
_symmetry.space_group_name_H-M   'P 1'
#
loop_
_entity.id
_entity.type
_entity.pdbx_description
1 polymer ?
#
loop_
_entity_poly.entity_id
_entity_poly.type
_entity_poly.pdbx_seq_one_letter_code
_entity_poly.pdbx_strand_id
1 'polypeptide(L)'
;MDPYKVLGISTNASPKEVHDAYKNILENLSIDTSEDGVSKTIYDEKLSELNEAYRLISNNLAFEEVRELIESDDFLAAEAKLNLISDTSSPEWNYLTGVLLLKKGWVHSGVNHLKKAATLNPYNTEYQNTIATLNKKINSLRANYNNTNQGNSGGGLNLCGGNASQNKKGGLC
;
A
#
# COMPACT_ATOMS: atom_id res chain seq x y z
N MET A 1 23.95 -1.83 7.08
CA MET A 1 24.45 -0.89 6.04
C MET A 1 23.63 0.38 6.06
N ASP A 2 24.25 1.55 6.05
CA ASP A 2 23.57 2.85 5.92
C ASP A 2 23.71 3.28 4.44
N PRO A 3 22.62 3.27 3.66
CA PRO A 3 22.73 3.50 2.21
C PRO A 3 23.20 4.91 1.85
N TYR A 4 22.89 5.92 2.67
CA TYR A 4 23.37 7.28 2.43
C TYR A 4 24.88 7.43 2.63
N LYS A 5 25.45 6.69 3.60
CA LYS A 5 26.91 6.63 3.78
C LYS A 5 27.61 5.90 2.66
N VAL A 6 27.00 4.86 2.12
CA VAL A 6 27.54 4.11 0.97
C VAL A 6 27.65 5.02 -0.26
N LEU A 7 26.63 5.86 -0.52
CA LEU A 7 26.67 6.83 -1.61
C LEU A 7 27.41 8.12 -1.26
N GLY A 8 27.81 8.34 0.00
CA GLY A 8 28.50 9.55 0.45
C GLY A 8 27.66 10.82 0.32
N ILE A 9 26.34 10.71 0.48
CA ILE A 9 25.36 11.80 0.30
C ILE A 9 24.59 12.07 1.60
N SER A 10 23.94 13.25 1.65
CA SER A 10 23.03 13.62 2.72
C SER A 10 21.73 12.80 2.66
N THR A 11 21.08 12.62 3.83
CA THR A 11 19.75 12.02 3.91
C THR A 11 18.66 12.85 3.21
N ASN A 12 18.91 14.12 2.93
CA ASN A 12 18.02 15.03 2.21
C ASN A 12 18.43 15.22 0.75
N ALA A 13 19.26 14.32 0.20
CA ALA A 13 19.71 14.39 -1.18
C ALA A 13 18.55 14.26 -2.16
N SER A 14 18.53 15.09 -3.18
CA SER A 14 17.55 15.03 -4.27
C SER A 14 17.76 13.78 -5.14
N PRO A 15 16.73 13.34 -5.89
CA PRO A 15 16.87 12.21 -6.81
C PRO A 15 18.03 12.35 -7.79
N LYS A 16 18.32 13.58 -8.22
CA LYS A 16 19.46 13.87 -9.09
C LYS A 16 20.80 13.65 -8.40
N GLU A 17 20.96 14.17 -7.17
CA GLU A 17 22.18 13.98 -6.38
C GLU A 17 22.43 12.49 -6.08
N VAL A 18 21.38 11.73 -5.79
CA VAL A 18 21.47 10.28 -5.60
C VAL A 18 21.98 9.58 -6.86
N HIS A 19 21.42 9.94 -8.03
CA HIS A 19 21.81 9.37 -9.30
C HIS A 19 23.26 9.74 -9.67
N ASP A 20 23.65 11.01 -9.52
CA ASP A 20 24.97 11.51 -9.84
C ASP A 20 26.04 10.86 -8.93
N ALA A 21 25.76 10.72 -7.62
CA ALA A 21 26.66 10.04 -6.68
C ALA A 21 26.86 8.56 -7.04
N TYR A 22 25.78 7.84 -7.33
CA TYR A 22 25.84 6.45 -7.77
C TYR A 22 26.71 6.29 -9.02
N LYS A 23 26.50 7.14 -10.04
CA LYS A 23 27.25 7.12 -11.30
C LYS A 23 28.74 7.39 -11.07
N ASN A 24 29.07 8.40 -10.27
CA ASN A 24 30.45 8.75 -9.95
C ASN A 24 31.21 7.59 -9.25
N ILE A 25 30.56 6.95 -8.27
CA ILE A 25 31.16 5.79 -7.58
C ILE A 25 31.34 4.62 -8.51
N LEU A 26 30.36 4.33 -9.37
CA LEU A 26 30.43 3.25 -10.35
C LEU A 26 31.57 3.45 -11.36
N GLU A 27 31.76 4.68 -11.86
CA GLU A 27 32.86 5.04 -12.77
C GLU A 27 34.21 4.84 -12.07
N ASN A 28 34.39 5.33 -10.85
CA ASN A 28 35.63 5.15 -10.08
C ASN A 28 35.91 3.68 -9.77
N LEU A 29 34.88 2.90 -9.42
CA LEU A 29 35.03 1.47 -9.15
C LEU A 29 35.50 0.71 -10.39
N SER A 30 35.05 1.09 -11.59
CA SER A 30 35.48 0.47 -12.85
C SER A 30 36.93 0.81 -13.23
N ILE A 31 37.42 1.98 -12.87
CA ILE A 31 38.81 2.40 -13.10
C ILE A 31 39.78 1.63 -12.19
N ASP A 32 39.46 1.51 -10.89
CA ASP A 32 40.27 0.79 -9.90
C ASP A 32 40.50 -0.67 -10.30
N THR A 33 39.54 -1.34 -10.90
CA THR A 33 39.68 -2.72 -11.36
C THR A 33 40.62 -2.88 -12.54
N SER A 34 40.85 -1.81 -13.29
CA SER A 34 41.73 -1.82 -14.48
C SER A 34 43.20 -1.64 -14.14
N GLU A 35 43.53 -0.97 -13.03
CA GLU A 35 44.91 -0.61 -12.68
C GLU A 35 45.57 -1.55 -11.67
N ASP A 36 44.85 -2.09 -10.66
CA ASP A 36 45.49 -2.75 -9.53
C ASP A 36 45.15 -4.26 -9.37
N GLY A 37 44.44 -4.88 -10.31
CA GLY A 37 44.09 -6.31 -10.21
C GLY A 37 43.31 -6.64 -8.95
N VAL A 38 42.44 -5.72 -8.50
CA VAL A 38 41.52 -5.95 -7.37
C VAL A 38 40.80 -7.27 -7.60
N SER A 39 40.78 -8.13 -6.61
CA SER A 39 40.10 -9.41 -6.68
C SER A 39 38.66 -9.20 -7.16
N LYS A 40 38.26 -9.92 -8.17
CA LYS A 40 36.88 -9.88 -8.72
C LYS A 40 35.83 -9.96 -7.63
N THR A 41 36.08 -10.72 -6.58
CA THR A 41 35.19 -10.87 -5.42
C THR A 41 34.96 -9.54 -4.70
N ILE A 42 36.01 -8.74 -4.48
CA ILE A 42 35.89 -7.44 -3.80
C ILE A 42 35.12 -6.45 -4.68
N TYR A 43 35.34 -6.49 -5.99
CA TYR A 43 34.57 -5.67 -6.94
C TYR A 43 33.08 -6.02 -6.91
N ASP A 44 32.77 -7.32 -7.00
CA ASP A 44 31.39 -7.82 -7.01
C ASP A 44 30.65 -7.46 -5.70
N GLU A 45 31.35 -7.56 -4.55
CA GLU A 45 30.80 -7.16 -3.24
C GLU A 45 30.50 -5.66 -3.17
N LYS A 46 31.46 -4.82 -3.57
CA LYS A 46 31.27 -3.36 -3.58
C LYS A 46 30.18 -2.92 -4.55
N LEU A 47 30.12 -3.53 -5.72
CA LEU A 47 29.09 -3.25 -6.71
C LEU A 47 27.70 -3.66 -6.19
N SER A 48 27.61 -4.81 -5.53
CA SER A 48 26.35 -5.27 -4.91
C SER A 48 25.88 -4.31 -3.81
N GLU A 49 26.79 -3.86 -2.94
CA GLU A 49 26.48 -2.91 -1.87
C GLU A 49 26.03 -1.55 -2.45
N LEU A 50 26.72 -1.05 -3.47
CA LEU A 50 26.39 0.18 -4.16
C LEU A 50 25.01 0.14 -4.82
N ASN A 51 24.71 -0.95 -5.52
CA ASN A 51 23.42 -1.17 -6.19
C ASN A 51 22.28 -1.25 -5.18
N GLU A 52 22.49 -1.94 -4.06
CA GLU A 52 21.49 -2.06 -3.00
C GLU A 52 21.24 -0.72 -2.31
N ALA A 53 22.28 0.07 -2.02
CA ALA A 53 22.16 1.40 -1.46
C ALA A 53 21.36 2.33 -2.38
N TYR A 54 21.70 2.35 -3.66
CA TYR A 54 20.98 3.14 -4.67
C TYR A 54 19.50 2.72 -4.77
N ARG A 55 19.23 1.41 -4.82
CA ARG A 55 17.87 0.87 -4.87
C ARG A 55 17.03 1.28 -3.67
N LEU A 56 17.59 1.18 -2.46
CA LEU A 56 16.90 1.54 -1.22
C LEU A 56 16.54 3.02 -1.17
N ILE A 57 17.49 3.92 -1.51
CA ILE A 57 17.23 5.36 -1.50
C ILE A 57 16.23 5.74 -2.59
N SER A 58 16.41 5.22 -3.81
CA SER A 58 15.51 5.50 -4.93
C SER A 58 14.08 5.04 -4.66
N ASN A 59 13.90 3.87 -4.03
CA ASN A 59 12.59 3.39 -3.62
C ASN A 59 11.96 4.30 -2.55
N ASN A 60 12.73 4.75 -1.55
CA ASN A 60 12.23 5.65 -0.51
C ASN A 60 11.73 6.98 -1.11
N LEU A 61 12.52 7.58 -2.00
CA LEU A 61 12.12 8.82 -2.68
C LEU A 61 10.86 8.62 -3.54
N ALA A 62 10.76 7.48 -4.23
CA ALA A 62 9.57 7.14 -5.00
C ALA A 62 8.34 6.94 -4.11
N PHE A 63 8.49 6.35 -2.92
CA PHE A 63 7.39 6.21 -1.97
C PHE A 63 6.92 7.56 -1.41
N GLU A 64 7.83 8.48 -1.12
CA GLU A 64 7.48 9.84 -0.70
C GLU A 64 6.68 10.56 -1.78
N GLU A 65 7.10 10.49 -3.04
CA GLU A 65 6.36 11.07 -4.16
C GLU A 65 4.96 10.43 -4.32
N VAL A 66 4.85 9.11 -4.14
CA VAL A 66 3.54 8.42 -4.17
C VAL A 66 2.63 8.90 -3.04
N ARG A 67 3.16 9.16 -1.84
CA ARG A 67 2.39 9.72 -0.73
C ARG A 67 1.80 11.08 -1.09
N GLU A 68 2.62 11.99 -1.63
CA GLU A 68 2.19 13.32 -2.07
C GLU A 68 1.09 13.24 -3.15
N LEU A 69 1.25 12.33 -4.12
CA LEU A 69 0.25 12.11 -5.16
C LEU A 69 -1.08 11.57 -4.61
N ILE A 70 -1.03 10.67 -3.61
CA ILE A 70 -2.24 10.16 -2.94
C ILE A 70 -2.90 11.27 -2.11
N GLU A 71 -2.14 12.14 -1.45
CA GLU A 71 -2.64 13.26 -0.67
C GLU A 71 -3.30 14.34 -1.54
N SER A 72 -2.75 14.57 -2.74
CA SER A 72 -3.33 15.47 -3.75
C SER A 72 -4.46 14.85 -4.57
N ASP A 73 -4.89 13.62 -4.24
CA ASP A 73 -5.91 12.84 -4.94
C ASP A 73 -5.58 12.55 -6.44
N ASP A 74 -4.29 12.65 -6.84
CA ASP A 74 -3.82 12.21 -8.17
C ASP A 74 -3.55 10.70 -8.18
N PHE A 75 -4.64 9.93 -8.15
CA PHE A 75 -4.57 8.48 -8.05
C PHE A 75 -4.00 7.80 -9.29
N LEU A 76 -4.10 8.44 -10.45
CA LEU A 76 -3.56 7.88 -11.70
C LEU A 76 -2.03 7.95 -11.70
N ALA A 77 -1.47 9.11 -11.33
CA ALA A 77 -0.03 9.27 -11.22
C ALA A 77 0.55 8.42 -10.09
N ALA A 78 -0.13 8.34 -8.93
CA ALA A 78 0.27 7.48 -7.82
C ALA A 78 0.35 6.01 -8.22
N GLU A 79 -0.64 5.50 -8.95
CA GLU A 79 -0.66 4.11 -9.45
C GLU A 79 0.45 3.86 -10.47
N ALA A 80 0.67 4.80 -11.40
CA ALA A 80 1.75 4.71 -12.38
C ALA A 80 3.13 4.65 -11.70
N LYS A 81 3.36 5.49 -10.68
CA LYS A 81 4.60 5.47 -9.88
C LYS A 81 4.79 4.17 -9.11
N LEU A 82 3.76 3.68 -8.40
CA LEU A 82 3.82 2.41 -7.68
C LEU A 82 4.17 1.22 -8.59
N ASN A 83 3.68 1.24 -9.84
CA ASN A 83 3.96 0.19 -10.81
C ASN A 83 5.40 0.20 -11.33
N LEU A 84 6.13 1.31 -11.18
CA LEU A 84 7.56 1.40 -11.53
C LEU A 84 8.47 0.84 -10.43
N ILE A 85 7.98 0.71 -9.21
CA ILE A 85 8.75 0.17 -8.09
C ILE A 85 8.77 -1.36 -8.18
N SER A 86 9.96 -1.91 -8.35
CA SER A 86 10.15 -3.37 -8.53
C SER A 86 9.90 -4.18 -7.25
N ASP A 87 10.12 -3.58 -6.07
CA ASP A 87 9.95 -4.25 -4.77
C ASP A 87 8.49 -4.21 -4.28
N THR A 88 7.65 -5.00 -4.93
CA THR A 88 6.23 -5.15 -4.58
C THR A 88 6.02 -5.96 -3.29
N SER A 89 7.09 -6.53 -2.73
CA SER A 89 7.06 -7.28 -1.46
C SER A 89 7.27 -6.38 -0.25
N SER A 90 7.77 -5.15 -0.42
CA SER A 90 8.05 -4.23 0.68
C SER A 90 6.78 -3.88 1.48
N PRO A 91 6.93 -3.65 2.80
CA PRO A 91 5.82 -3.20 3.63
C PRO A 91 5.23 -1.88 3.12
N GLU A 92 6.08 -0.94 2.73
CA GLU A 92 5.68 0.39 2.27
C GLU A 92 4.90 0.34 0.97
N TRP A 93 5.36 -0.45 0.00
CA TRP A 93 4.61 -0.65 -1.25
C TRP A 93 3.20 -1.19 -0.99
N ASN A 94 3.09 -2.17 -0.10
CA ASN A 94 1.78 -2.75 0.27
C ASN A 94 0.91 -1.72 1.02
N TYR A 95 1.50 -0.89 1.88
CA TYR A 95 0.79 0.16 2.60
C TYR A 95 0.20 1.19 1.63
N LEU A 96 1.04 1.78 0.77
CA LEU A 96 0.63 2.80 -0.19
C LEU A 96 -0.39 2.27 -1.21
N THR A 97 -0.18 1.05 -1.71
CA THR A 97 -1.17 0.37 -2.56
C THR A 97 -2.50 0.21 -1.82
N GLY A 98 -2.48 -0.19 -0.55
CA GLY A 98 -3.67 -0.33 0.27
C GLY A 98 -4.42 0.98 0.45
N VAL A 99 -3.71 2.07 0.77
CA VAL A 99 -4.30 3.41 0.91
C VAL A 99 -4.89 3.89 -0.41
N LEU A 100 -4.15 3.77 -1.51
CA LEU A 100 -4.61 4.14 -2.85
C LEU A 100 -5.89 3.39 -3.24
N LEU A 101 -5.94 2.09 -3.04
CA LEU A 101 -7.11 1.27 -3.32
C LEU A 101 -8.33 1.68 -2.48
N LEU A 102 -8.14 2.00 -1.19
CA LEU A 102 -9.22 2.52 -0.35
C LEU A 102 -9.76 3.85 -0.86
N LYS A 103 -8.89 4.78 -1.25
CA LYS A 103 -9.27 6.07 -1.84
C LYS A 103 -10.06 5.88 -3.15
N LYS A 104 -9.69 4.89 -3.96
CA LYS A 104 -10.40 4.50 -5.19
C LYS A 104 -11.73 3.75 -4.93
N GLY A 105 -12.06 3.42 -3.67
CA GLY A 105 -13.27 2.69 -3.29
C GLY A 105 -13.13 1.16 -3.34
N TRP A 106 -11.96 0.63 -3.62
CA TRP A 106 -11.70 -0.82 -3.69
C TRP A 106 -11.37 -1.37 -2.29
N VAL A 107 -12.37 -1.32 -1.42
CA VAL A 107 -12.21 -1.52 0.04
C VAL A 107 -11.59 -2.88 0.37
N HIS A 108 -12.10 -3.97 -0.24
CA HIS A 108 -11.62 -5.32 0.08
C HIS A 108 -10.13 -5.50 -0.24
N SER A 109 -9.73 -5.10 -1.44
CA SER A 109 -8.32 -5.18 -1.88
C SER A 109 -7.43 -4.27 -1.05
N GLY A 110 -7.87 -3.03 -0.79
CA GLY A 110 -7.14 -2.08 0.05
C GLY A 110 -6.88 -2.61 1.46
N VAL A 111 -7.91 -3.18 2.11
CA VAL A 111 -7.77 -3.81 3.45
C VAL A 111 -6.75 -4.95 3.44
N ASN A 112 -6.75 -5.77 2.40
CA ASN A 112 -5.82 -6.91 2.30
C ASN A 112 -4.36 -6.43 2.19
N HIS A 113 -4.10 -5.40 1.38
CA HIS A 113 -2.78 -4.80 1.27
C HIS A 113 -2.32 -4.15 2.57
N LEU A 114 -3.18 -3.41 3.29
CA LEU A 114 -2.85 -2.83 4.58
C LEU A 114 -2.52 -3.88 5.64
N LYS A 115 -3.28 -4.98 5.69
CA LYS A 115 -2.98 -6.10 6.59
C LYS A 115 -1.63 -6.73 6.27
N LYS A 116 -1.31 -6.90 4.98
CA LYS A 116 -0.02 -7.43 4.55
C LYS A 116 1.12 -6.50 4.98
N ALA A 117 0.98 -5.18 4.81
CA ALA A 117 1.97 -4.20 5.26
C ALA A 117 2.23 -4.31 6.77
N ALA A 118 1.18 -4.35 7.60
CA ALA A 118 1.30 -4.50 9.04
C ALA A 118 1.87 -5.85 9.49
N THR A 119 1.67 -6.91 8.71
CA THR A 119 2.29 -8.22 8.97
C THR A 119 3.78 -8.19 8.65
N LEU A 120 4.17 -7.54 7.56
CA LEU A 120 5.56 -7.42 7.14
C LEU A 120 6.38 -6.50 8.06
N ASN A 121 5.77 -5.44 8.60
CA ASN A 121 6.39 -4.55 9.58
C ASN A 121 5.44 -4.26 10.76
N PRO A 122 5.36 -5.15 11.75
CA PRO A 122 4.43 -5.03 12.87
C PRO A 122 4.76 -3.89 13.85
N TYR A 123 5.96 -3.34 13.77
CA TYR A 123 6.40 -2.23 14.64
C TYR A 123 6.13 -0.84 14.03
N ASN A 124 5.67 -0.77 12.78
CA ASN A 124 5.30 0.50 12.17
C ASN A 124 3.95 0.98 12.72
N THR A 125 4.00 2.05 13.51
CA THR A 125 2.82 2.63 14.19
C THR A 125 1.81 3.21 13.21
N GLU A 126 2.24 3.73 12.06
CA GLU A 126 1.36 4.26 11.03
C GLU A 126 0.47 3.16 10.45
N TYR A 127 1.05 2.01 10.11
CA TYR A 127 0.30 0.87 9.59
C TYR A 127 -0.72 0.33 10.59
N GLN A 128 -0.31 0.20 11.87
CA GLN A 128 -1.19 -0.27 12.94
C GLN A 128 -2.35 0.71 13.19
N ASN A 129 -2.07 2.00 13.26
CA ASN A 129 -3.07 3.04 13.47
C ASN A 129 -4.08 3.10 12.31
N THR A 130 -3.60 2.95 11.07
CA THR A 130 -4.47 2.92 9.88
C THR A 130 -5.44 1.74 9.93
N ILE A 131 -4.96 0.55 10.28
CA ILE A 131 -5.81 -0.64 10.43
C ILE A 131 -6.79 -0.48 11.60
N ALA A 132 -6.36 0.03 12.74
CA ALA A 132 -7.22 0.26 13.89
C ALA A 132 -8.36 1.23 13.57
N THR A 133 -8.04 2.33 12.88
CA THR A 133 -9.01 3.34 12.43
C THR A 133 -10.02 2.75 11.44
N LEU A 134 -9.53 1.97 10.49
CA LEU A 134 -10.36 1.29 9.50
C LEU A 134 -11.33 0.30 10.17
N ASN A 135 -10.84 -0.51 11.11
CA ASN A 135 -11.66 -1.46 11.85
C ASN A 135 -12.75 -0.75 12.68
N LYS A 136 -12.43 0.37 13.34
CA LYS A 136 -13.43 1.20 14.04
C LYS A 136 -14.52 1.68 13.09
N LYS A 137 -14.14 2.18 11.91
CA LYS A 137 -15.10 2.66 10.89
C LYS A 137 -15.99 1.54 10.36
N ILE A 138 -15.42 0.37 10.07
CA ILE A 138 -16.18 -0.81 9.63
C ILE A 138 -17.18 -1.26 10.70
N ASN A 139 -16.75 -1.32 11.96
CA ASN A 139 -17.62 -1.74 13.07
C ASN A 139 -18.76 -0.74 13.32
N SER A 140 -18.50 0.57 13.22
CA SER A 140 -19.55 1.59 13.33
C SER A 140 -20.59 1.49 12.21
N LEU A 141 -20.16 1.23 10.98
CA LEU A 141 -21.07 1.03 9.85
C LEU A 141 -21.93 -0.24 10.02
N ARG A 142 -21.35 -1.33 10.53
CA ARG A 142 -22.09 -2.57 10.82
C ARG A 142 -23.12 -2.36 11.93
N ALA A 143 -22.76 -1.63 13.00
CA ALA A 143 -23.69 -1.32 14.10
C ALA A 143 -24.87 -0.49 13.61
N ASN A 144 -24.63 0.52 12.79
CA ASN A 144 -25.68 1.36 12.20
C ASN A 144 -26.61 0.55 11.28
N TYR A 145 -26.05 -0.33 10.45
CA TYR A 145 -26.83 -1.21 9.59
C TYR A 145 -27.74 -2.15 10.37
N ASN A 146 -27.25 -2.75 11.47
CA ASN A 146 -28.02 -3.63 12.32
C ASN A 146 -29.14 -2.88 13.07
N ASN A 147 -28.89 -1.64 13.53
CA ASN A 147 -29.89 -0.81 14.18
C ASN A 147 -31.02 -0.37 13.24
N THR A 148 -30.70 -0.05 11.98
CA THR A 148 -31.72 0.30 10.99
C THR A 148 -32.62 -0.87 10.59
N ASN A 149 -32.06 -2.07 10.58
CA ASN A 149 -32.84 -3.28 10.26
C ASN A 149 -33.68 -3.81 11.47
N GLN A 150 -33.32 -3.51 12.70
CA GLN A 150 -34.14 -3.86 13.88
C GLN A 150 -35.34 -2.93 14.06
N GLY A 151 -35.29 -1.71 13.52
CA GLY A 151 -36.41 -0.75 13.58
C GLY A 151 -37.59 -1.06 12.65
N ASN A 152 -37.42 -1.99 11.71
CA ASN A 152 -38.44 -2.29 10.69
C ASN A 152 -39.12 -3.67 10.85
N SER A 153 -38.91 -4.38 11.96
CA SER A 153 -39.59 -5.65 12.26
C SER A 153 -40.86 -5.47 13.11
N GLY A 154 -41.45 -4.27 13.12
CA GLY A 154 -42.66 -3.92 13.83
C GLY A 154 -43.85 -3.48 12.96
N GLY A 155 -43.85 -3.84 11.67
CA GLY A 155 -44.97 -3.58 10.77
C GLY A 155 -45.30 -4.85 9.97
N GLY A 156 -45.89 -5.82 10.63
CA GLY A 156 -46.50 -6.97 9.96
C GLY A 156 -47.60 -6.48 9.04
N LEU A 157 -47.33 -6.37 7.76
CA LEU A 157 -48.37 -6.38 6.73
C LEU A 157 -48.98 -7.80 6.74
N ASN A 158 -50.03 -7.95 7.59
CA ASN A 158 -50.99 -9.06 7.47
C ASN A 158 -51.74 -8.93 6.17
N LEU A 159 -51.16 -9.39 5.09
CA LEU A 159 -51.78 -9.46 3.75
C LEU A 159 -52.35 -10.88 3.49
N CYS A 160 -52.91 -11.53 4.49
CA CYS A 160 -53.79 -12.69 4.36
C CYS A 160 -54.59 -12.90 5.65
N GLY A 161 -55.52 -12.01 5.94
CA GLY A 161 -56.59 -12.20 6.91
C GLY A 161 -57.88 -12.54 6.20
N GLY A 162 -57.93 -13.73 5.62
CA GLY A 162 -59.19 -14.31 5.10
C GLY A 162 -60.04 -14.82 6.22
N ASN A 163 -61.12 -14.09 6.54
CA ASN A 163 -62.19 -14.55 7.41
C ASN A 163 -62.95 -15.69 6.69
N ALA A 164 -62.92 -16.88 7.29
CA ALA A 164 -63.67 -18.02 6.81
C ALA A 164 -65.17 -17.81 7.06
N SER A 165 -65.94 -17.55 6.01
CA SER A 165 -67.39 -17.81 5.98
C SER A 165 -67.77 -18.26 4.59
N GLN A 166 -68.18 -19.52 4.54
CA GLN A 166 -68.92 -20.26 3.55
C GLN A 166 -69.31 -19.56 2.23
N ASN A 167 -68.88 -20.01 1.10
CA ASN A 167 -69.65 -20.70 0.04
C ASN A 167 -69.02 -20.59 -1.35
N LYS A 168 -68.85 -21.78 -1.95
CA LYS A 168 -68.90 -22.13 -3.39
C LYS A 168 -68.03 -21.40 -4.44
N LYS A 169 -67.25 -22.25 -5.09
CA LYS A 169 -66.86 -22.25 -6.51
C LYS A 169 -65.76 -21.27 -6.96
N GLY A 170 -64.62 -21.88 -7.28
CA GLY A 170 -63.91 -21.65 -8.52
C GLY A 170 -63.01 -20.42 -8.55
N GLY A 171 -61.73 -20.64 -8.71
CA GLY A 171 -60.83 -19.64 -9.24
C GLY A 171 -59.45 -19.64 -8.58
N LEU A 172 -58.49 -20.09 -9.35
CA LEU A 172 -57.04 -20.02 -9.12
C LEU A 172 -56.55 -18.69 -8.51
N CYS A 173 -55.71 -18.79 -7.51
CA CYS A 173 -54.58 -17.91 -7.28
C CYS A 173 -53.34 -18.78 -7.22
#